data_53798e0d21edb6c60adac6b50f0ff891
#
_entry.id   53798e0d21edb6c60adac6b50f0ff891
#
_cell.length_a   1.000
_cell.length_b   1.000
_cell.length_c   1.000
_cell.angle_alpha   90.00
_cell.angle_beta   90.00
_cell.angle_gamma   90.00
#
_symmetry.space_group_name_H-M   'P 1'
#
loop_
_entity.id
_entity.type
_entity.pdbx_description
1 polymer ?
#
loop_
_entity_poly.entity_id
_entity_poly.type
_entity_poly.pdbx_seq_one_letter_code
_entity_poly.pdbx_strand_id
1 'polypeptide(L)'
;MKNQPLAYRMRPTCLEEVVGQQHLVAPGKIIARMIAAKQLSSMILYGPPGIGKTSIASAIAGTTKYAFRTLNAATDTKKELQIVIEEAKMSGTVILLLDEIHRLDKPKQDFLLPHLENGRVILIGATTENPYIAINPAIRSRTQIFELIPLTPEEIHQALKRALKDETKGLGNYDVEITDGAMHTLTHFSNGDVRSSLNALELAVKSTPENEDGKIIITEEIAGNCLQRKVFAHDKNGDQHYDVISAFQKSIRGSDVDAALHYMARLIEAGELITLIRRLLVIAYEDIGLANPAGASRAVLAVQAAEKLGLPEARIPLANAVIELALSPKSNTAILSIDEALSDVRQGKSGNIPSHLQDAHYQGAQKLGRGTNYQYPHNYPNHWVKQQYLPDTLKHAQYFHPDPTSKFEEALKEQYKKFQ
;
A
#
# COMPACT_ATOMS: atom_id res chain seq x y z
N MET A 1 2.75 -0.11 33.52
CA MET A 1 3.50 -0.24 32.25
C MET A 1 3.98 -1.67 31.93
N LYS A 2 4.27 -2.54 32.91
CA LYS A 2 4.81 -3.91 32.63
C LYS A 2 3.90 -4.87 31.82
N ASN A 3 2.61 -4.59 31.70
CA ASN A 3 1.67 -5.45 30.98
C ASN A 3 1.40 -5.03 29.50
N GLN A 4 2.02 -3.94 29.02
CA GLN A 4 1.87 -3.53 27.63
C GLN A 4 2.88 -4.26 26.75
N PRO A 5 2.53 -4.63 25.49
CA PRO A 5 3.45 -5.27 24.56
C PRO A 5 4.71 -4.45 24.33
N LEU A 6 5.85 -5.12 24.10
CA LEU A 6 7.16 -4.47 23.89
C LEU A 6 7.10 -3.43 22.76
N ALA A 7 6.45 -3.76 21.65
CA ALA A 7 6.28 -2.84 20.53
C ALA A 7 5.54 -1.54 20.91
N TYR A 8 4.69 -1.56 21.93
CA TYR A 8 4.05 -0.36 22.45
C TYR A 8 4.98 0.43 23.37
N ARG A 9 5.69 -0.25 24.27
CA ARG A 9 6.61 0.38 25.23
C ARG A 9 7.80 1.03 24.55
N MET A 10 8.29 0.42 23.44
CA MET A 10 9.42 0.90 22.66
C MET A 10 9.08 2.00 21.65
N ARG A 11 7.85 2.53 21.66
CA ARG A 11 7.49 3.65 20.79
C ARG A 11 8.41 4.85 21.03
N PRO A 12 8.92 5.49 19.98
CA PRO A 12 9.77 6.65 20.07
C PRO A 12 9.02 7.83 20.71
N THR A 13 9.73 8.59 21.53
CA THR A 13 9.22 9.79 22.19
C THR A 13 9.77 11.07 21.57
N CYS A 14 10.74 10.97 20.68
CA CYS A 14 11.29 12.08 19.88
C CYS A 14 11.72 11.57 18.50
N LEU A 15 11.99 12.49 17.55
CA LEU A 15 12.33 12.13 16.18
C LEU A 15 13.63 11.33 16.09
N GLU A 16 14.59 11.60 16.94
CA GLU A 16 15.90 10.95 16.98
C GLU A 16 15.79 9.47 17.34
N GLU A 17 14.71 9.10 18.02
CA GLU A 17 14.43 7.71 18.38
C GLU A 17 13.74 6.91 17.28
N VAL A 18 13.28 7.55 16.21
CA VAL A 18 12.60 6.87 15.10
C VAL A 18 13.60 6.04 14.32
N VAL A 19 13.34 4.75 14.23
CA VAL A 19 14.12 3.83 13.40
C VAL A 19 13.51 3.79 11.99
N GLY A 20 14.34 3.91 10.97
CA GLY A 20 13.89 3.98 9.57
C GLY A 20 13.26 5.30 9.18
N GLN A 21 12.63 5.33 8.02
CA GLN A 21 11.92 6.48 7.45
C GLN A 21 12.78 7.75 7.31
N GLN A 22 14.08 7.59 7.12
CA GLN A 22 15.06 8.68 7.08
C GLN A 22 14.74 9.73 6.00
N HIS A 23 14.07 9.34 4.92
CA HIS A 23 13.61 10.23 3.87
C HIS A 23 12.58 11.27 4.35
N LEU A 24 11.92 11.03 5.50
CA LEU A 24 10.92 11.93 6.10
C LEU A 24 11.42 12.63 7.37
N VAL A 25 12.14 11.88 8.23
CA VAL A 25 12.42 12.32 9.62
C VAL A 25 13.86 12.74 9.88
N ALA A 26 14.81 12.41 8.99
CA ALA A 26 16.22 12.80 9.18
C ALA A 26 16.39 14.34 9.22
N PRO A 27 17.48 14.85 9.84
CA PRO A 27 17.78 16.27 9.83
C PRO A 27 17.73 16.87 8.42
N GLY A 28 17.00 17.99 8.27
CA GLY A 28 16.79 18.66 6.97
C GLY A 28 15.68 18.06 6.10
N LYS A 29 15.09 16.91 6.45
CA LYS A 29 13.93 16.33 5.76
C LYS A 29 12.63 16.98 6.21
N ILE A 30 11.56 16.72 5.45
CA ILE A 30 10.33 17.50 5.52
C ILE A 30 9.72 17.56 6.92
N ILE A 31 9.56 16.44 7.62
CA ILE A 31 8.96 16.41 8.95
C ILE A 31 9.86 17.14 9.97
N ALA A 32 11.18 16.87 9.95
CA ALA A 32 12.12 17.56 10.82
C ALA A 32 12.15 19.08 10.58
N ARG A 33 12.06 19.52 9.32
CA ARG A 33 11.98 20.94 8.95
C ARG A 33 10.69 21.60 9.44
N MET A 34 9.55 20.94 9.30
CA MET A 34 8.26 21.45 9.78
C MET A 34 8.27 21.67 11.30
N ILE A 35 8.87 20.74 12.04
CA ILE A 35 9.03 20.86 13.50
C ILE A 35 10.00 21.97 13.86
N ALA A 36 11.17 22.04 13.23
CA ALA A 36 12.17 23.07 13.48
C ALA A 36 11.63 24.49 13.20
N ALA A 37 10.82 24.63 12.14
CA ALA A 37 10.15 25.88 11.80
C ALA A 37 8.94 26.22 12.69
N LYS A 38 8.52 25.31 13.59
CA LYS A 38 7.28 25.40 14.39
C LYS A 38 6.02 25.58 13.51
N GLN A 39 6.05 25.02 12.31
CA GLN A 39 4.96 25.08 11.32
C GLN A 39 4.55 23.65 10.95
N LEU A 40 4.08 22.91 11.96
CA LEU A 40 3.56 21.57 11.72
C LEU A 40 2.20 21.65 11.01
N SER A 41 2.08 21.02 9.85
CA SER A 41 0.83 20.91 9.11
C SER A 41 0.17 19.56 9.32
N SER A 42 -1.14 19.49 9.10
CA SER A 42 -1.86 18.23 9.06
C SER A 42 -1.31 17.32 7.95
N MET A 43 -1.24 16.00 8.23
CA MET A 43 -0.64 15.03 7.32
C MET A 43 -1.33 13.68 7.35
N ILE A 44 -1.13 12.91 6.31
CA ILE A 44 -1.56 11.52 6.19
C ILE A 44 -0.30 10.67 6.01
N LEU A 45 -0.11 9.70 6.91
CA LEU A 45 0.95 8.71 6.84
C LEU A 45 0.36 7.40 6.31
N TYR A 46 0.80 6.94 5.13
CA TYR A 46 0.28 5.71 4.56
C TYR A 46 1.39 4.70 4.24
N GLY A 47 1.03 3.44 4.23
CA GLY A 47 1.92 2.32 3.93
C GLY A 47 1.56 1.07 4.72
N PRO A 48 2.31 -0.05 4.56
CA PRO A 48 2.02 -1.34 5.20
C PRO A 48 1.85 -1.27 6.73
N PRO A 49 1.25 -2.27 7.37
CA PRO A 49 1.17 -2.32 8.83
C PRO A 49 2.56 -2.47 9.46
N GLY A 50 2.71 -2.01 10.70
CA GLY A 50 3.93 -2.23 11.51
C GLY A 50 5.18 -1.41 11.16
N ILE A 51 5.14 -0.56 10.12
CA ILE A 51 6.30 0.22 9.63
C ILE A 51 6.54 1.55 10.35
N GLY A 52 5.77 1.87 11.41
CA GLY A 52 6.05 3.03 12.26
C GLY A 52 5.14 4.24 12.11
N LYS A 53 3.97 4.15 11.42
CA LYS A 53 3.03 5.29 11.28
C LYS A 53 2.67 5.94 12.62
N THR A 54 2.19 5.14 13.57
CA THR A 54 1.84 5.61 14.92
C THR A 54 3.09 6.07 15.71
N SER A 55 4.25 5.45 15.45
CA SER A 55 5.52 5.81 16.08
C SER A 55 5.99 7.20 15.67
N ILE A 56 5.91 7.53 14.39
CA ILE A 56 6.25 8.88 13.89
C ILE A 56 5.30 9.92 14.51
N ALA A 57 4.00 9.65 14.56
CA ALA A 57 3.04 10.57 15.18
C ALA A 57 3.36 10.82 16.67
N SER A 58 3.71 9.75 17.41
CA SER A 58 4.15 9.86 18.81
C SER A 58 5.45 10.68 18.95
N ALA A 59 6.43 10.44 18.07
CA ALA A 59 7.68 11.16 18.06
C ALA A 59 7.51 12.66 17.74
N ILE A 60 6.63 13.01 16.80
CA ILE A 60 6.26 14.39 16.48
C ILE A 60 5.65 15.07 17.70
N ALA A 61 4.69 14.40 18.34
CA ALA A 61 4.02 14.94 19.53
C ALA A 61 5.00 15.18 20.68
N GLY A 62 5.87 14.23 20.97
CA GLY A 62 6.86 14.36 22.03
C GLY A 62 7.92 15.45 21.75
N THR A 63 8.34 15.62 20.50
CA THR A 63 9.29 16.66 20.09
C THR A 63 8.67 18.05 20.16
N THR A 64 7.40 18.20 19.77
CA THR A 64 6.70 19.50 19.73
C THR A 64 6.11 19.92 21.08
N LYS A 65 5.94 18.97 22.00
CA LYS A 65 5.27 19.16 23.30
C LYS A 65 3.82 19.63 23.20
N TYR A 66 3.18 19.47 22.04
CA TYR A 66 1.73 19.69 21.90
C TYR A 66 0.94 18.59 22.62
N ALA A 67 -0.27 18.89 23.06
CA ALA A 67 -1.19 17.89 23.55
C ALA A 67 -1.42 16.83 22.44
N PHE A 68 -1.40 15.55 22.82
CA PHE A 68 -1.49 14.44 21.87
C PHE A 68 -2.67 13.54 22.23
N ARG A 69 -3.52 13.29 21.25
CA ARG A 69 -4.64 12.37 21.36
C ARG A 69 -4.63 11.37 20.23
N THR A 70 -5.00 10.13 20.54
CA THR A 70 -5.11 9.05 19.56
C THR A 70 -6.54 8.56 19.54
N LEU A 71 -7.15 8.55 18.38
CA LEU A 71 -8.46 7.97 18.10
C LEU A 71 -8.36 6.99 16.93
N ASN A 72 -9.29 6.06 16.89
CA ASN A 72 -9.45 5.13 15.78
C ASN A 72 -10.72 5.45 15.00
N ALA A 73 -10.62 5.72 13.71
CA ALA A 73 -11.74 6.15 12.88
C ALA A 73 -12.87 5.10 12.79
N ALA A 74 -12.54 3.81 12.97
CA ALA A 74 -13.50 2.72 12.89
C ALA A 74 -14.32 2.53 14.18
N THR A 75 -13.70 2.76 15.35
CA THR A 75 -14.31 2.43 16.65
C THR A 75 -14.78 3.63 17.44
N ASP A 76 -14.08 4.78 17.30
CA ASP A 76 -14.33 5.94 18.12
C ASP A 76 -15.46 6.80 17.57
N THR A 77 -16.21 7.40 18.48
CA THR A 77 -17.44 8.11 18.18
C THR A 77 -17.18 9.61 17.91
N LYS A 78 -18.20 10.30 17.37
CA LYS A 78 -18.14 11.76 17.23
C LYS A 78 -17.97 12.48 18.57
N LYS A 79 -18.42 11.89 19.68
CA LYS A 79 -18.26 12.48 21.02
C LYS A 79 -16.78 12.56 21.43
N GLU A 80 -16.00 11.53 21.13
CA GLU A 80 -14.57 11.51 21.41
C GLU A 80 -13.81 12.56 20.59
N LEU A 81 -14.17 12.72 19.31
CA LEU A 81 -13.67 13.83 18.50
C LEU A 81 -14.03 15.20 19.11
N GLN A 82 -15.25 15.35 19.62
CA GLN A 82 -15.69 16.60 20.27
C GLN A 82 -14.86 16.92 21.51
N ILE A 83 -14.52 15.92 22.34
CA ILE A 83 -13.64 16.09 23.51
C ILE A 83 -12.28 16.64 23.09
N VAL A 84 -11.67 16.08 22.03
CA VAL A 84 -10.38 16.56 21.50
C VAL A 84 -10.47 18.01 21.04
N ILE A 85 -11.57 18.39 20.40
CA ILE A 85 -11.76 19.77 19.93
C ILE A 85 -11.97 20.74 21.10
N GLU A 86 -12.69 20.34 22.14
CA GLU A 86 -12.87 21.15 23.34
C GLU A 86 -11.54 21.32 24.09
N GLU A 87 -10.75 20.26 24.19
CA GLU A 87 -9.37 20.34 24.71
C GLU A 87 -8.53 21.34 23.90
N ALA A 88 -8.60 21.28 22.57
CA ALA A 88 -7.88 22.20 21.70
C ALA A 88 -8.33 23.68 21.89
N LYS A 89 -9.57 23.92 22.27
CA LYS A 89 -10.05 25.27 22.61
C LYS A 89 -9.46 25.79 23.93
N MET A 90 -9.22 24.89 24.89
CA MET A 90 -8.74 25.23 26.22
C MET A 90 -7.20 25.28 26.31
N SER A 91 -6.52 24.30 25.71
CA SER A 91 -5.06 24.11 25.81
C SER A 91 -4.29 24.63 24.60
N GLY A 92 -4.95 25.15 23.58
CA GLY A 92 -4.33 25.52 22.30
C GLY A 92 -4.28 24.37 21.30
N THR A 93 -3.27 24.34 20.44
CA THR A 93 -3.17 23.34 19.39
C THR A 93 -2.99 21.92 19.94
N VAL A 94 -3.78 20.98 19.43
CA VAL A 94 -3.71 19.54 19.73
C VAL A 94 -3.31 18.77 18.49
N ILE A 95 -2.39 17.81 18.64
CA ILE A 95 -2.10 16.80 17.64
C ILE A 95 -3.07 15.64 17.82
N LEU A 96 -3.91 15.39 16.82
CA LEU A 96 -4.81 14.25 16.76
C LEU A 96 -4.24 13.19 15.80
N LEU A 97 -3.79 12.07 16.34
CA LEU A 97 -3.56 10.86 15.56
C LEU A 97 -4.90 10.15 15.33
N LEU A 98 -5.28 10.01 14.08
CA LEU A 98 -6.47 9.27 13.69
C LEU A 98 -6.05 8.00 12.94
N ASP A 99 -6.08 6.87 13.64
CA ASP A 99 -5.74 5.57 13.04
C ASP A 99 -6.89 5.08 12.15
N GLU A 100 -6.56 4.31 11.08
CA GLU A 100 -7.48 3.83 10.07
C GLU A 100 -8.35 4.95 9.46
N ILE A 101 -7.75 6.11 9.17
CA ILE A 101 -8.48 7.33 8.73
C ILE A 101 -9.38 7.10 7.52
N HIS A 102 -9.10 6.11 6.66
CA HIS A 102 -9.94 5.73 5.53
C HIS A 102 -11.34 5.25 5.94
N ARG A 103 -11.53 4.85 7.20
CA ARG A 103 -12.83 4.46 7.78
C ARG A 103 -13.62 5.60 8.41
N LEU A 104 -13.12 6.83 8.30
CA LEU A 104 -13.81 7.99 8.86
C LEU A 104 -15.07 8.30 8.04
N ASP A 105 -16.22 8.25 8.69
CA ASP A 105 -17.50 8.57 8.05
C ASP A 105 -17.63 10.06 7.70
N LYS A 106 -18.51 10.38 6.74
CA LYS A 106 -18.71 11.75 6.26
C LYS A 106 -19.12 12.74 7.38
N PRO A 107 -20.04 12.41 8.32
CA PRO A 107 -20.38 13.32 9.41
C PRO A 107 -19.20 13.67 10.33
N LYS A 108 -18.28 12.74 10.58
CA LYS A 108 -17.07 13.00 11.36
C LYS A 108 -16.07 13.83 10.58
N GLN A 109 -15.97 13.61 9.26
CA GLN A 109 -15.12 14.40 8.37
C GLN A 109 -15.57 15.85 8.34
N ASP A 110 -16.86 16.11 8.08
CA ASP A 110 -17.44 17.46 8.03
C ASP A 110 -17.26 18.20 9.36
N PHE A 111 -17.31 17.45 10.48
CA PHE A 111 -17.08 18.00 11.80
C PHE A 111 -15.61 18.41 12.03
N LEU A 112 -14.65 17.68 11.49
CA LEU A 112 -13.21 17.98 11.66
C LEU A 112 -12.72 19.14 10.80
N LEU A 113 -13.27 19.32 9.59
CA LEU A 113 -12.75 20.26 8.60
C LEU A 113 -12.56 21.70 9.14
N PRO A 114 -13.50 22.35 9.84
CA PRO A 114 -13.29 23.71 10.35
C PRO A 114 -12.15 23.81 11.36
N HIS A 115 -11.85 22.71 12.08
CA HIS A 115 -10.81 22.67 13.10
C HIS A 115 -9.41 22.41 12.53
N LEU A 116 -9.33 21.79 11.36
CA LEU A 116 -8.12 21.69 10.57
C LEU A 116 -7.77 23.03 9.92
N GLU A 117 -8.76 23.73 9.38
CA GLU A 117 -8.59 25.03 8.73
C GLU A 117 -8.09 26.14 9.68
N ASN A 118 -8.58 26.15 10.90
CA ASN A 118 -8.20 27.16 11.89
C ASN A 118 -6.94 26.79 12.70
N GLY A 119 -6.30 25.66 12.39
CA GLY A 119 -5.04 25.19 13.02
C GLY A 119 -5.16 24.76 14.48
N ARG A 120 -6.38 24.63 15.03
CA ARG A 120 -6.60 24.13 16.41
C ARG A 120 -6.29 22.65 16.54
N VAL A 121 -6.56 21.90 15.49
CA VAL A 121 -6.24 20.48 15.41
C VAL A 121 -5.23 20.26 14.28
N ILE A 122 -4.10 19.68 14.61
CA ILE A 122 -3.15 19.14 13.63
C ILE A 122 -3.45 17.66 13.49
N LEU A 123 -4.03 17.28 12.36
CA LEU A 123 -4.38 15.90 12.07
C LEU A 123 -3.16 15.12 11.56
N ILE A 124 -2.88 13.99 12.19
CA ILE A 124 -1.98 12.96 11.64
C ILE A 124 -2.87 11.74 11.35
N GLY A 125 -3.27 11.56 10.10
CA GLY A 125 -4.04 10.40 9.68
C GLY A 125 -3.11 9.23 9.39
N ALA A 126 -3.40 8.03 9.91
CA ALA A 126 -2.68 6.81 9.58
C ALA A 126 -3.58 5.87 8.78
N THR A 127 -3.05 5.27 7.71
CA THR A 127 -3.79 4.31 6.88
C THR A 127 -2.87 3.30 6.21
N THR A 128 -3.41 2.12 5.93
CA THR A 128 -2.76 1.12 5.06
C THR A 128 -3.23 1.20 3.61
N GLU A 129 -4.30 1.94 3.35
CA GLU A 129 -4.88 2.09 2.01
C GLU A 129 -4.31 3.30 1.28
N ASN A 130 -4.39 3.28 -0.06
CA ASN A 130 -3.97 4.40 -0.89
C ASN A 130 -4.83 5.65 -0.58
N PRO A 131 -4.25 6.72 -0.01
CA PRO A 131 -5.02 7.89 0.43
C PRO A 131 -5.67 8.66 -0.73
N TYR A 132 -5.15 8.54 -1.95
CA TYR A 132 -5.73 9.18 -3.12
C TYR A 132 -7.07 8.57 -3.53
N ILE A 133 -7.33 7.31 -3.14
CA ILE A 133 -8.56 6.57 -3.42
C ILE A 133 -9.47 6.56 -2.19
N ALA A 134 -8.90 6.27 -1.02
CA ALA A 134 -9.67 5.93 0.18
C ALA A 134 -10.06 7.13 1.04
N ILE A 135 -9.43 8.32 0.85
CA ILE A 135 -9.68 9.50 1.69
C ILE A 135 -10.41 10.59 0.91
N ASN A 136 -11.42 11.16 1.56
CA ASN A 136 -12.20 12.25 1.01
C ASN A 136 -11.32 13.41 0.50
N PRO A 137 -11.58 13.95 -0.70
CA PRO A 137 -10.86 15.07 -1.27
C PRO A 137 -10.79 16.31 -0.35
N ALA A 138 -11.82 16.56 0.48
CA ALA A 138 -11.85 17.70 1.39
C ALA A 138 -10.81 17.61 2.51
N ILE A 139 -10.56 16.42 3.07
CA ILE A 139 -9.47 16.19 4.05
C ILE A 139 -8.13 16.20 3.31
N ARG A 140 -8.05 15.50 2.18
CA ARG A 140 -6.83 15.39 1.39
C ARG A 140 -6.27 16.74 0.94
N SER A 141 -7.13 17.69 0.55
CA SER A 141 -6.71 19.03 0.15
C SER A 141 -6.12 19.88 1.28
N ARG A 142 -6.31 19.47 2.54
CA ARG A 142 -5.84 20.14 3.76
C ARG A 142 -4.72 19.39 4.48
N THR A 143 -4.24 18.31 3.90
CA THR A 143 -3.22 17.45 4.48
C THR A 143 -2.09 17.20 3.50
N GLN A 144 -0.88 17.03 3.99
CA GLN A 144 0.24 16.52 3.20
C GLN A 144 0.27 15.00 3.29
N ILE A 145 0.58 14.33 2.19
CA ILE A 145 0.59 12.87 2.12
C ILE A 145 2.03 12.40 2.11
N PHE A 146 2.37 11.53 3.06
CA PHE A 146 3.69 10.92 3.18
C PHE A 146 3.59 9.40 3.12
N GLU A 147 4.33 8.82 2.20
CA GLU A 147 4.50 7.39 2.10
C GLU A 147 5.58 6.90 3.04
N LEU A 148 5.24 5.87 3.83
CA LEU A 148 6.21 5.13 4.63
C LEU A 148 6.56 3.83 3.91
N ILE A 149 7.84 3.51 3.93
CA ILE A 149 8.38 2.29 3.31
C ILE A 149 8.60 1.22 4.38
N PRO A 150 8.56 -0.09 4.03
CA PRO A 150 8.98 -1.15 4.93
C PRO A 150 10.39 -0.91 5.47
N LEU A 151 10.62 -1.28 6.73
CA LEU A 151 11.94 -1.15 7.32
C LEU A 151 12.89 -2.20 6.73
N THR A 152 14.16 -1.81 6.58
CA THR A 152 15.21 -2.76 6.20
C THR A 152 15.54 -3.71 7.36
N PRO A 153 16.13 -4.88 7.08
CA PRO A 153 16.61 -5.78 8.13
C PRO A 153 17.57 -5.11 9.12
N GLU A 154 18.43 -4.21 8.65
CA GLU A 154 19.38 -3.45 9.45
C GLU A 154 18.68 -2.48 10.40
N GLU A 155 17.64 -1.81 9.94
CA GLU A 155 16.80 -0.91 10.74
C GLU A 155 16.04 -1.70 11.81
N ILE A 156 15.47 -2.85 11.47
CA ILE A 156 14.81 -3.73 12.45
C ILE A 156 15.82 -4.24 13.47
N HIS A 157 17.02 -4.63 13.04
CA HIS A 157 18.10 -5.04 13.92
C HIS A 157 18.46 -3.95 14.94
N GLN A 158 18.53 -2.68 14.52
CA GLN A 158 18.75 -1.55 15.43
C GLN A 158 17.62 -1.43 16.47
N ALA A 159 16.37 -1.59 16.05
CA ALA A 159 15.21 -1.55 16.93
C ALA A 159 15.25 -2.69 17.99
N LEU A 160 15.57 -3.92 17.56
CA LEU A 160 15.70 -5.07 18.45
C LEU A 160 16.88 -4.90 19.44
N LYS A 161 18.03 -4.46 18.97
CA LYS A 161 19.18 -4.16 19.84
C LYS A 161 18.88 -3.11 20.89
N ARG A 162 18.15 -2.05 20.49
CA ARG A 162 17.70 -1.02 21.44
C ARG A 162 16.75 -1.63 22.49
N ALA A 163 15.81 -2.47 22.08
CA ALA A 163 14.85 -3.11 22.97
C ALA A 163 15.54 -4.05 23.98
N LEU A 164 16.59 -4.74 23.59
CA LEU A 164 17.39 -5.60 24.47
C LEU A 164 18.22 -4.83 25.51
N LYS A 165 18.64 -3.60 25.19
CA LYS A 165 19.46 -2.78 26.07
C LYS A 165 18.67 -1.88 27.02
N ASP A 166 17.44 -1.55 26.69
CA ASP A 166 16.62 -0.62 27.47
C ASP A 166 16.04 -1.31 28.70
N GLU A 167 16.52 -0.93 29.89
CA GLU A 167 16.10 -1.49 31.18
C GLU A 167 14.72 -0.98 31.63
N THR A 168 14.26 0.16 31.10
CA THR A 168 13.03 0.82 31.55
C THR A 168 11.81 0.44 30.71
N LYS A 169 11.96 0.47 29.39
CA LYS A 169 10.90 0.19 28.43
C LYS A 169 11.07 -1.16 27.73
N GLY A 170 12.31 -1.65 27.67
CA GLY A 170 12.72 -2.82 26.92
C GLY A 170 12.80 -4.11 27.74
N LEU A 171 13.80 -4.89 27.40
CA LEU A 171 14.13 -6.20 27.97
C LEU A 171 15.50 -6.21 28.67
N GLY A 172 16.12 -5.06 28.91
CA GLY A 172 17.46 -4.93 29.49
C GLY A 172 17.62 -5.48 30.92
N ASN A 173 16.52 -5.82 31.58
CA ASN A 173 16.52 -6.49 32.89
C ASN A 173 16.68 -8.04 32.81
N TYR A 174 16.69 -8.60 31.59
CA TYR A 174 16.94 -10.02 31.35
C TYR A 174 18.36 -10.20 30.80
N ASP A 175 19.07 -11.22 31.25
CA ASP A 175 20.36 -11.60 30.65
C ASP A 175 20.09 -12.46 29.40
N VAL A 176 20.00 -11.81 28.25
CA VAL A 176 19.59 -12.43 26.99
C VAL A 176 20.76 -12.54 26.03
N GLU A 177 21.04 -13.74 25.58
CA GLU A 177 21.95 -14.03 24.48
C GLU A 177 21.16 -14.48 23.25
N ILE A 178 21.29 -13.74 22.14
CA ILE A 178 20.62 -14.06 20.87
C ILE A 178 21.65 -14.56 19.87
N THR A 179 21.43 -15.74 19.30
CA THR A 179 22.27 -16.26 18.24
C THR A 179 22.13 -15.45 16.94
N ASP A 180 23.16 -15.42 16.10
CA ASP A 180 23.12 -14.72 14.80
C ASP A 180 21.97 -15.22 13.92
N GLY A 181 21.69 -16.54 13.92
CA GLY A 181 20.55 -17.13 13.22
C GLY A 181 19.19 -16.64 13.74
N ALA A 182 19.03 -16.50 15.07
CA ALA A 182 17.82 -15.96 15.69
C ALA A 182 17.62 -14.48 15.33
N MET A 183 18.67 -13.69 15.39
CA MET A 183 18.63 -12.28 15.02
C MET A 183 18.27 -12.12 13.53
N HIS A 184 18.89 -12.92 12.66
CA HIS A 184 18.57 -12.97 11.24
C HIS A 184 17.09 -13.30 11.01
N THR A 185 16.57 -14.33 11.70
CA THR A 185 15.17 -14.74 11.60
C THR A 185 14.23 -13.61 12.00
N LEU A 186 14.45 -12.96 13.16
CA LEU A 186 13.61 -11.86 13.63
C LEU A 186 13.64 -10.62 12.72
N THR A 187 14.74 -10.37 12.03
CA THR A 187 14.89 -9.21 11.16
C THR A 187 14.35 -9.43 9.74
N HIS A 188 14.64 -10.57 9.12
CA HIS A 188 14.31 -10.82 7.71
C HIS A 188 12.88 -11.34 7.50
N PHE A 189 12.40 -12.21 8.40
CA PHE A 189 11.08 -12.81 8.22
C PHE A 189 9.91 -11.96 8.72
N SER A 190 10.18 -10.78 9.27
CA SER A 190 9.15 -9.80 9.63
C SER A 190 8.65 -8.96 8.44
N ASN A 191 9.28 -9.05 7.25
CA ASN A 191 8.90 -8.29 6.04
C ASN A 191 8.77 -6.78 6.29
N GLY A 192 9.69 -6.19 7.04
CA GLY A 192 9.68 -4.76 7.35
C GLY A 192 8.71 -4.34 8.47
N ASP A 193 8.03 -5.29 9.13
CA ASP A 193 7.13 -5.04 10.26
C ASP A 193 7.89 -5.13 11.59
N VAL A 194 8.36 -3.99 12.11
CA VAL A 194 9.07 -3.93 13.40
C VAL A 194 8.19 -4.29 14.59
N ARG A 195 6.88 -4.10 14.50
CA ARG A 195 5.94 -4.49 15.57
C ARG A 195 5.93 -6.00 15.75
N SER A 196 5.87 -6.74 14.66
CA SER A 196 5.93 -8.20 14.64
C SER A 196 7.25 -8.70 15.24
N SER A 197 8.39 -8.12 14.82
CA SER A 197 9.71 -8.48 15.34
C SER A 197 9.86 -8.23 16.84
N LEU A 198 9.42 -7.07 17.34
CA LEU A 198 9.49 -6.73 18.76
C LEU A 198 8.60 -7.63 19.61
N ASN A 199 7.39 -7.95 19.13
CA ASN A 199 6.49 -8.85 19.86
C ASN A 199 7.01 -10.29 19.87
N ALA A 200 7.61 -10.75 18.76
CA ALA A 200 8.24 -12.07 18.70
C ALA A 200 9.47 -12.14 19.63
N LEU A 201 10.28 -11.10 19.66
CA LEU A 201 11.40 -11.01 20.61
C LEU A 201 10.93 -11.06 22.07
N GLU A 202 9.88 -10.30 22.40
CA GLU A 202 9.32 -10.33 23.77
C GLU A 202 8.80 -11.70 24.15
N LEU A 203 8.10 -12.35 23.21
CA LEU A 203 7.59 -13.70 23.43
C LEU A 203 8.74 -14.70 23.62
N ALA A 204 9.78 -14.63 22.77
CA ALA A 204 10.94 -15.49 22.86
C ALA A 204 11.64 -15.36 24.22
N VAL A 205 11.90 -14.12 24.67
CA VAL A 205 12.55 -13.87 25.95
C VAL A 205 11.70 -14.36 27.14
N LYS A 206 10.39 -14.09 27.12
CA LYS A 206 9.51 -14.46 28.25
C LYS A 206 9.12 -15.93 28.30
N SER A 207 9.21 -16.65 27.19
CA SER A 207 8.83 -18.08 27.13
C SER A 207 10.01 -19.04 27.21
N THR A 208 11.24 -18.53 27.09
CA THR A 208 12.45 -19.37 27.18
C THR A 208 12.96 -19.36 28.62
N PRO A 209 13.17 -20.54 29.25
CA PRO A 209 13.74 -20.62 30.59
C PRO A 209 15.19 -20.21 30.58
N GLU A 210 15.66 -19.70 31.72
CA GLU A 210 17.08 -19.43 31.98
C GLU A 210 17.86 -20.76 32.01
N ASN A 211 19.09 -20.74 31.50
CA ASN A 211 20.02 -21.84 31.61
C ASN A 211 20.66 -21.90 33.02
N GLU A 212 21.59 -22.85 33.23
CA GLU A 212 22.30 -23.03 34.52
C GLU A 212 23.09 -21.79 34.94
N ASP A 213 23.50 -20.93 34.01
CA ASP A 213 24.21 -19.68 34.25
C ASP A 213 23.28 -18.47 34.43
N GLY A 214 21.96 -18.66 34.46
CA GLY A 214 20.94 -17.61 34.56
C GLY A 214 20.71 -16.81 33.27
N LYS A 215 21.19 -17.29 32.11
CA LYS A 215 21.04 -16.64 30.82
C LYS A 215 19.89 -17.23 30.02
N ILE A 216 19.19 -16.37 29.28
CA ILE A 216 18.17 -16.76 28.30
C ILE A 216 18.81 -16.82 26.91
N ILE A 217 18.92 -18.02 26.34
CA ILE A 217 19.52 -18.22 25.01
C ILE A 217 18.41 -18.35 23.97
N ILE A 218 18.33 -17.39 23.05
CA ILE A 218 17.36 -17.39 21.96
C ILE A 218 18.02 -17.96 20.70
N THR A 219 17.58 -19.15 20.30
CA THR A 219 18.02 -19.84 19.08
C THR A 219 17.17 -19.45 17.88
N GLU A 220 17.64 -19.76 16.67
CA GLU A 220 16.89 -19.58 15.42
C GLU A 220 15.53 -20.28 15.45
N GLU A 221 15.46 -21.50 16.01
CA GLU A 221 14.22 -22.26 16.15
C GLU A 221 13.20 -21.55 17.07
N ILE A 222 13.65 -21.05 18.22
CA ILE A 222 12.81 -20.30 19.17
C ILE A 222 12.30 -19.03 18.49
N ALA A 223 13.16 -18.28 17.81
CA ALA A 223 12.80 -17.07 17.08
C ALA A 223 11.73 -17.35 16.00
N GLY A 224 11.92 -18.42 15.22
CA GLY A 224 11.00 -18.86 14.18
C GLY A 224 9.62 -19.24 14.73
N ASN A 225 9.58 -19.99 15.84
CA ASN A 225 8.33 -20.39 16.50
C ASN A 225 7.57 -19.17 17.05
N CYS A 226 8.29 -18.16 17.59
CA CYS A 226 7.68 -16.94 18.12
C CYS A 226 7.15 -16.00 17.04
N LEU A 227 7.69 -16.03 15.82
CA LEU A 227 7.14 -15.32 14.65
C LEU A 227 5.89 -16.00 14.07
N GLN A 228 5.43 -17.12 14.66
CA GLN A 228 4.30 -17.92 14.18
C GLN A 228 4.46 -18.37 12.71
N ARG A 229 5.71 -18.49 12.23
CA ARG A 229 6.02 -19.02 10.92
C ARG A 229 6.68 -20.40 11.06
N LYS A 230 6.22 -21.34 10.25
CA LYS A 230 7.01 -22.55 10.02
C LYS A 230 8.35 -22.11 9.42
N VAL A 231 9.45 -22.43 10.11
CA VAL A 231 10.80 -22.25 9.56
C VAL A 231 10.90 -23.20 8.36
N PHE A 232 10.60 -22.72 7.18
CA PHE A 232 11.00 -23.42 5.97
C PHE A 232 12.50 -23.20 5.81
N ALA A 233 13.23 -24.26 6.09
CA ALA A 233 14.70 -24.30 6.02
C ALA A 233 15.18 -24.22 4.58
N HIS A 234 14.90 -23.14 3.84
CA HIS A 234 15.52 -22.82 2.54
C HIS A 234 15.11 -21.44 2.00
N ASP A 235 15.43 -20.35 2.71
CA ASP A 235 15.71 -19.12 1.98
C ASP A 235 16.56 -18.15 2.83
N LYS A 236 17.85 -18.20 2.61
CA LYS A 236 18.83 -17.41 3.39
C LYS A 236 18.99 -15.97 2.91
N ASN A 237 18.26 -15.51 1.86
CA ASN A 237 18.43 -14.16 1.30
C ASN A 237 17.07 -13.56 0.95
N GLY A 238 16.71 -12.43 1.53
CA GLY A 238 15.48 -11.67 1.23
C GLY A 238 15.35 -11.25 -0.26
N ASP A 239 16.44 -11.17 -1.00
CA ASP A 239 16.45 -10.94 -2.46
C ASP A 239 15.80 -12.09 -3.23
N GLN A 240 15.89 -13.33 -2.74
CA GLN A 240 15.30 -14.50 -3.43
C GLN A 240 13.77 -14.47 -3.48
N HIS A 241 13.07 -13.81 -2.54
CA HIS A 241 11.62 -13.69 -2.59
C HIS A 241 11.15 -12.86 -3.81
N TYR A 242 11.76 -11.70 -4.02
CA TYR A 242 11.45 -10.86 -5.19
C TYR A 242 11.87 -11.53 -6.50
N ASP A 243 12.96 -12.29 -6.46
CA ASP A 243 13.45 -13.06 -7.61
C ASP A 243 12.46 -14.16 -7.99
N VAL A 244 11.89 -14.90 -7.04
CA VAL A 244 10.88 -15.93 -7.32
C VAL A 244 9.62 -15.33 -7.95
N ILE A 245 9.12 -14.20 -7.43
CA ILE A 245 7.96 -13.48 -8.00
C ILE A 245 8.28 -13.00 -9.42
N SER A 246 9.46 -12.43 -9.62
CA SER A 246 9.93 -11.97 -10.94
C SER A 246 10.10 -13.14 -11.91
N ALA A 247 10.66 -14.25 -11.47
CA ALA A 247 10.82 -15.45 -12.26
C ALA A 247 9.47 -16.07 -12.64
N PHE A 248 8.51 -16.12 -11.71
CA PHE A 248 7.14 -16.56 -11.96
C PHE A 248 6.50 -15.76 -13.10
N GLN A 249 6.52 -14.42 -13.01
CA GLN A 249 5.98 -13.54 -14.04
C GLN A 249 6.70 -13.74 -15.38
N LYS A 250 8.03 -13.74 -15.37
CA LYS A 250 8.83 -13.88 -16.59
C LYS A 250 8.63 -15.24 -17.26
N SER A 251 8.41 -16.31 -16.50
CA SER A 251 8.13 -17.64 -17.04
C SER A 251 6.80 -17.69 -17.78
N ILE A 252 5.72 -17.09 -17.22
CA ILE A 252 4.42 -16.98 -17.91
C ILE A 252 4.56 -16.11 -19.16
N ARG A 253 5.24 -14.97 -19.06
CA ARG A 253 5.52 -14.06 -20.18
C ARG A 253 6.32 -14.76 -21.28
N GLY A 254 7.30 -15.56 -20.88
CA GLY A 254 8.15 -16.35 -21.79
C GLY A 254 7.51 -17.65 -22.29
N SER A 255 6.26 -17.97 -21.88
CA SER A 255 5.55 -19.21 -22.25
C SER A 255 6.22 -20.50 -21.79
N ASP A 256 7.00 -20.44 -20.71
CA ASP A 256 7.57 -21.62 -20.06
C ASP A 256 6.62 -22.08 -18.93
N VAL A 257 5.79 -23.07 -19.23
CA VAL A 257 4.78 -23.61 -18.31
C VAL A 257 5.42 -24.31 -17.11
N ASP A 258 6.46 -25.09 -17.35
CA ASP A 258 7.11 -25.89 -16.31
C ASP A 258 7.82 -25.00 -15.29
N ALA A 259 8.55 -23.97 -15.76
CA ALA A 259 9.14 -22.96 -14.89
C ALA A 259 8.09 -22.17 -14.14
N ALA A 260 6.97 -21.77 -14.78
CA ALA A 260 5.89 -21.05 -14.14
C ALA A 260 5.24 -21.87 -12.99
N LEU A 261 4.98 -23.16 -13.22
CA LEU A 261 4.45 -24.06 -12.20
C LEU A 261 5.46 -24.29 -11.06
N HIS A 262 6.75 -24.42 -11.38
CA HIS A 262 7.80 -24.55 -10.37
C HIS A 262 7.87 -23.32 -9.45
N TYR A 263 7.90 -22.10 -10.01
CA TYR A 263 7.93 -20.88 -9.21
C TYR A 263 6.61 -20.63 -8.47
N MET A 264 5.45 -21.02 -9.04
CA MET A 264 4.17 -21.04 -8.32
C MET A 264 4.23 -21.96 -7.10
N ALA A 265 4.75 -23.18 -7.25
CA ALA A 265 4.90 -24.12 -6.14
C ALA A 265 5.80 -23.56 -5.03
N ARG A 266 6.91 -22.90 -5.39
CA ARG A 266 7.78 -22.23 -4.41
C ARG A 266 7.06 -21.13 -3.64
N LEU A 267 6.20 -20.32 -4.29
CA LEU A 267 5.39 -19.27 -3.63
C LEU A 267 4.33 -19.89 -2.70
N ILE A 268 3.71 -21.01 -3.11
CA ILE A 268 2.74 -21.74 -2.28
C ILE A 268 3.41 -22.31 -1.02
N GLU A 269 4.54 -22.98 -1.16
CA GLU A 269 5.30 -23.55 -0.03
C GLU A 269 5.84 -22.46 0.91
N ALA A 270 6.16 -21.27 0.38
CA ALA A 270 6.51 -20.11 1.18
C ALA A 270 5.31 -19.46 1.89
N GLY A 271 4.07 -19.92 1.64
CA GLY A 271 2.84 -19.34 2.20
C GLY A 271 2.40 -18.02 1.56
N GLU A 272 2.94 -17.69 0.38
CA GLU A 272 2.77 -16.41 -0.32
C GLU A 272 1.54 -16.39 -1.26
N LEU A 273 0.43 -17.01 -0.82
CA LEU A 273 -0.78 -17.12 -1.64
C LEU A 273 -1.33 -15.77 -2.11
N ILE A 274 -1.35 -14.75 -1.23
CA ILE A 274 -1.86 -13.41 -1.58
C ILE A 274 -0.96 -12.75 -2.63
N THR A 275 0.35 -12.86 -2.48
CA THR A 275 1.33 -12.32 -3.43
C THR A 275 1.21 -13.02 -4.79
N LEU A 276 1.08 -14.34 -4.79
CA LEU A 276 0.86 -15.15 -5.98
C LEU A 276 -0.41 -14.72 -6.73
N ILE A 277 -1.54 -14.61 -6.03
CA ILE A 277 -2.83 -14.20 -6.58
C ILE A 277 -2.75 -12.81 -7.22
N ARG A 278 -2.22 -11.83 -6.49
CA ARG A 278 -2.07 -10.46 -7.03
C ARG A 278 -1.19 -10.44 -8.29
N ARG A 279 -0.08 -11.17 -8.29
CA ARG A 279 0.81 -11.22 -9.44
C ARG A 279 0.17 -11.91 -10.64
N LEU A 280 -0.57 -13.00 -10.40
CA LEU A 280 -1.29 -13.72 -11.45
C LEU A 280 -2.33 -12.81 -12.14
N LEU A 281 -3.09 -12.03 -11.37
CA LEU A 281 -4.04 -11.06 -11.92
C LEU A 281 -3.36 -9.96 -12.75
N VAL A 282 -2.23 -9.44 -12.26
CA VAL A 282 -1.45 -8.46 -13.04
C VAL A 282 -1.02 -9.07 -14.37
N ILE A 283 -0.42 -10.26 -14.38
CA ILE A 283 0.04 -10.95 -15.59
C ILE A 283 -1.10 -11.18 -16.56
N ALA A 284 -2.28 -11.60 -16.06
CA ALA A 284 -3.44 -11.88 -16.88
C ALA A 284 -3.92 -10.69 -17.73
N TYR A 285 -3.73 -9.46 -17.24
CA TYR A 285 -4.12 -8.24 -17.94
C TYR A 285 -2.94 -7.47 -18.55
N GLU A 286 -1.75 -7.55 -17.96
CA GLU A 286 -0.55 -6.88 -18.46
C GLU A 286 0.08 -7.60 -19.65
N ASP A 287 0.24 -8.94 -19.56
CA ASP A 287 1.00 -9.72 -20.52
C ASP A 287 0.13 -10.50 -21.51
N ILE A 288 -1.13 -10.79 -21.15
CA ILE A 288 -2.08 -11.53 -22.01
C ILE A 288 -3.18 -10.61 -22.51
N GLY A 289 -3.96 -10.01 -21.63
CA GLY A 289 -4.94 -8.98 -21.89
C GLY A 289 -5.75 -9.18 -23.18
N LEU A 290 -5.50 -8.31 -24.15
CA LEU A 290 -6.21 -8.29 -25.43
C LEU A 290 -5.88 -9.49 -26.33
N ALA A 291 -4.78 -10.20 -26.11
CA ALA A 291 -4.46 -11.39 -26.90
C ALA A 291 -5.38 -12.58 -26.58
N ASN A 292 -5.80 -12.72 -25.29
CA ASN A 292 -6.78 -13.74 -24.86
C ASN A 292 -7.67 -13.20 -23.72
N PRO A 293 -8.65 -12.34 -23.99
CA PRO A 293 -9.53 -11.78 -22.96
C PRO A 293 -10.30 -12.83 -22.15
N ALA A 294 -10.65 -13.95 -22.79
CA ALA A 294 -11.32 -15.06 -22.14
C ALA A 294 -10.40 -15.76 -21.13
N GLY A 295 -9.12 -15.93 -21.44
CA GLY A 295 -8.12 -16.46 -20.52
C GLY A 295 -7.91 -15.55 -19.32
N ALA A 296 -7.81 -14.22 -19.53
CA ALA A 296 -7.73 -13.24 -18.48
C ALA A 296 -8.96 -13.32 -17.53
N SER A 297 -10.17 -13.43 -18.08
CA SER A 297 -11.39 -13.59 -17.27
C SER A 297 -11.40 -14.90 -16.47
N ARG A 298 -10.95 -16.00 -17.07
CA ARG A 298 -10.84 -17.30 -16.36
C ARG A 298 -9.81 -17.26 -15.23
N ALA A 299 -8.72 -16.50 -15.38
CA ALA A 299 -7.78 -16.28 -14.29
C ALA A 299 -8.43 -15.60 -13.07
N VAL A 300 -9.32 -14.63 -13.28
CA VAL A 300 -10.11 -14.01 -12.20
C VAL A 300 -10.98 -15.05 -11.49
N LEU A 301 -11.69 -15.89 -12.25
CA LEU A 301 -12.53 -16.95 -11.70
C LEU A 301 -11.70 -17.99 -10.93
N ALA A 302 -10.52 -18.35 -11.43
CA ALA A 302 -9.61 -19.26 -10.76
C ALA A 302 -9.10 -18.68 -9.42
N VAL A 303 -8.80 -17.38 -9.39
CA VAL A 303 -8.44 -16.67 -8.15
C VAL A 303 -9.58 -16.69 -7.15
N GLN A 304 -10.80 -16.36 -7.57
CA GLN A 304 -11.99 -16.39 -6.69
C GLN A 304 -12.27 -17.80 -6.14
N ALA A 305 -12.05 -18.84 -6.95
CA ALA A 305 -12.14 -20.22 -6.49
C ALA A 305 -11.04 -20.55 -5.47
N ALA A 306 -9.80 -20.12 -5.72
CA ALA A 306 -8.67 -20.34 -4.84
C ALA A 306 -8.87 -19.66 -3.47
N GLU A 307 -9.39 -18.43 -3.43
CA GLU A 307 -9.71 -17.70 -2.19
C GLU A 307 -10.78 -18.41 -1.35
N LYS A 308 -11.77 -19.04 -2.00
CA LYS A 308 -12.83 -19.78 -1.31
C LYS A 308 -12.37 -21.14 -0.80
N LEU A 309 -11.50 -21.83 -1.53
CA LEU A 309 -11.02 -23.15 -1.20
C LEU A 309 -9.93 -23.13 -0.12
N GLY A 310 -9.03 -22.13 -0.18
CA GLY A 310 -7.83 -22.13 0.64
C GLY A 310 -6.83 -23.22 0.23
N LEU A 311 -5.66 -23.21 0.88
CA LEU A 311 -4.66 -24.27 0.70
C LEU A 311 -5.05 -25.51 1.55
N PRO A 312 -4.78 -26.71 1.05
CA PRO A 312 -3.98 -27.04 -0.14
C PRO A 312 -4.72 -27.05 -1.48
N GLU A 313 -6.06 -26.98 -1.52
CA GLU A 313 -6.87 -27.16 -2.74
C GLU A 313 -6.77 -25.95 -3.70
N ALA A 314 -6.49 -24.74 -3.20
CA ALA A 314 -6.31 -23.52 -3.98
C ALA A 314 -5.28 -23.67 -5.12
N ARG A 315 -4.29 -24.58 -4.95
CA ARG A 315 -3.28 -24.86 -5.99
C ARG A 315 -3.87 -25.35 -7.30
N ILE A 316 -5.06 -26.03 -7.28
CA ILE A 316 -5.65 -26.64 -8.46
C ILE A 316 -6.19 -25.58 -9.43
N PRO A 317 -7.13 -24.69 -9.05
CA PRO A 317 -7.60 -23.64 -9.95
C PRO A 317 -6.47 -22.68 -10.35
N LEU A 318 -5.50 -22.38 -9.49
CA LEU A 318 -4.36 -21.53 -9.82
C LEU A 318 -3.45 -22.18 -10.88
N ALA A 319 -3.17 -23.48 -10.80
CA ALA A 319 -2.39 -24.19 -11.80
C ALA A 319 -3.09 -24.18 -13.18
N ASN A 320 -4.41 -24.38 -13.23
CA ASN A 320 -5.17 -24.25 -14.47
C ASN A 320 -4.98 -22.87 -15.11
N ALA A 321 -5.11 -21.80 -14.33
CA ALA A 321 -4.91 -20.45 -14.82
C ALA A 321 -3.47 -20.20 -15.29
N VAL A 322 -2.47 -20.65 -14.54
CA VAL A 322 -1.05 -20.50 -14.90
C VAL A 322 -0.73 -21.18 -16.22
N ILE A 323 -1.19 -22.43 -16.41
CA ILE A 323 -0.98 -23.19 -17.67
C ILE A 323 -1.62 -22.45 -18.83
N GLU A 324 -2.88 -22.03 -18.70
CA GLU A 324 -3.59 -21.32 -19.78
C GLU A 324 -2.90 -20.00 -20.13
N LEU A 325 -2.54 -19.18 -19.12
CA LEU A 325 -1.89 -17.89 -19.36
C LEU A 325 -0.48 -18.06 -19.97
N ALA A 326 0.27 -19.05 -19.52
CA ALA A 326 1.60 -19.33 -20.08
C ALA A 326 1.52 -19.71 -21.56
N LEU A 327 0.52 -20.49 -21.95
CA LEU A 327 0.32 -20.93 -23.34
C LEU A 327 -0.52 -19.97 -24.20
N SER A 328 -1.08 -18.91 -23.61
CA SER A 328 -1.81 -17.88 -24.36
C SER A 328 -0.85 -17.05 -25.21
N PRO A 329 -1.34 -16.51 -26.36
CA PRO A 329 -0.62 -15.42 -27.03
C PRO A 329 -0.45 -14.23 -26.07
N LYS A 330 0.58 -13.44 -26.30
CA LYS A 330 0.94 -12.32 -25.41
C LYS A 330 0.63 -10.99 -26.07
N SER A 331 0.10 -10.02 -25.29
CA SER A 331 -0.08 -8.64 -25.71
C SER A 331 0.08 -7.72 -24.50
N ASN A 332 0.91 -6.72 -24.65
CA ASN A 332 1.07 -5.62 -23.70
C ASN A 332 0.47 -4.30 -24.22
N THR A 333 -0.28 -4.34 -25.29
CA THR A 333 -0.86 -3.16 -25.95
C THR A 333 -1.67 -2.29 -24.96
N ALA A 334 -2.45 -2.93 -24.08
CA ALA A 334 -3.30 -2.19 -23.14
C ALA A 334 -2.49 -1.39 -22.12
N ILE A 335 -1.44 -1.97 -21.53
CA ILE A 335 -0.60 -1.25 -20.55
C ILE A 335 0.21 -0.14 -21.22
N LEU A 336 0.78 -0.38 -22.40
CA LEU A 336 1.50 0.65 -23.15
C LEU A 336 0.59 1.83 -23.47
N SER A 337 -0.65 1.56 -23.90
CA SER A 337 -1.63 2.60 -24.23
C SER A 337 -1.98 3.49 -23.03
N ILE A 338 -2.25 2.90 -21.89
CA ILE A 338 -2.60 3.69 -20.69
C ILE A 338 -1.38 4.42 -20.11
N ASP A 339 -0.20 3.83 -20.16
CA ASP A 339 1.02 4.46 -19.67
C ASP A 339 1.40 5.68 -20.50
N GLU A 340 1.22 5.64 -21.83
CA GLU A 340 1.42 6.78 -22.72
C GLU A 340 0.44 7.91 -22.38
N ALA A 341 -0.85 7.60 -22.23
CA ALA A 341 -1.85 8.58 -21.83
C ALA A 341 -1.56 9.19 -20.45
N LEU A 342 -1.15 8.38 -19.48
CA LEU A 342 -0.73 8.85 -18.15
C LEU A 342 0.51 9.74 -18.21
N SER A 343 1.44 9.43 -19.09
CA SER A 343 2.63 10.26 -19.30
C SER A 343 2.26 11.66 -19.77
N ASP A 344 1.35 11.80 -20.73
CA ASP A 344 0.88 13.09 -21.21
C ASP A 344 0.18 13.90 -20.11
N VAL A 345 -0.69 13.26 -19.32
CA VAL A 345 -1.35 13.91 -18.18
C VAL A 345 -0.34 14.37 -17.13
N ARG A 346 0.67 13.55 -16.80
CA ARG A 346 1.74 13.90 -15.84
C ARG A 346 2.62 15.05 -16.32
N GLN A 347 2.76 15.20 -17.64
CA GLN A 347 3.45 16.33 -18.28
C GLN A 347 2.59 17.61 -18.38
N GLY A 348 1.38 17.59 -17.83
CA GLY A 348 0.47 18.73 -17.87
C GLY A 348 -0.28 18.91 -19.18
N LYS A 349 -0.20 17.93 -20.11
CA LYS A 349 -0.88 17.97 -21.41
C LYS A 349 -2.35 17.48 -21.29
N SER A 350 -3.10 17.96 -20.32
CA SER A 350 -4.50 17.52 -20.14
C SER A 350 -5.51 18.34 -20.95
N GLY A 351 -5.25 19.64 -21.17
CA GLY A 351 -6.16 20.51 -21.91
C GLY A 351 -7.55 20.69 -21.30
N ASN A 352 -8.37 21.52 -21.93
CA ASN A 352 -9.78 21.68 -21.54
C ASN A 352 -10.65 20.67 -22.28
N ILE A 353 -11.62 20.07 -21.58
CA ILE A 353 -12.61 19.18 -22.18
C ILE A 353 -13.43 19.97 -23.21
N PRO A 354 -13.57 19.47 -24.47
CA PRO A 354 -14.41 20.10 -25.49
C PRO A 354 -15.83 20.41 -24.97
N SER A 355 -16.36 21.60 -25.28
CA SER A 355 -17.62 22.07 -24.71
C SER A 355 -18.82 21.14 -24.96
N HIS A 356 -18.86 20.49 -26.10
CA HIS A 356 -19.90 19.54 -26.47
C HIS A 356 -19.87 18.24 -25.63
N LEU A 357 -18.73 17.88 -25.03
CA LEU A 357 -18.58 16.73 -24.16
C LEU A 357 -18.78 17.05 -22.67
N GLN A 358 -18.91 18.33 -22.32
CA GLN A 358 -19.08 18.72 -20.93
C GLN A 358 -20.49 18.37 -20.46
N ASP A 359 -20.61 17.98 -19.18
CA ASP A 359 -21.91 17.63 -18.58
C ASP A 359 -22.92 18.78 -18.69
N ALA A 360 -24.09 18.45 -19.22
CA ALA A 360 -25.22 19.36 -19.44
C ALA A 360 -26.49 18.96 -18.70
N HIS A 361 -26.41 18.02 -17.73
CA HIS A 361 -27.60 17.48 -17.03
C HIS A 361 -28.10 18.37 -15.87
N TYR A 362 -27.58 19.59 -15.71
CA TYR A 362 -28.02 20.51 -14.67
C TYR A 362 -28.60 21.81 -15.24
N GLN A 363 -29.48 22.44 -14.47
CA GLN A 363 -30.16 23.66 -14.88
C GLN A 363 -29.16 24.82 -15.06
N GLY A 364 -29.10 25.40 -16.25
CA GLY A 364 -28.16 26.47 -16.60
C GLY A 364 -26.90 26.04 -17.37
N ALA A 365 -26.66 24.74 -17.55
CA ALA A 365 -25.51 24.25 -18.33
C ALA A 365 -25.45 24.81 -19.76
N GLN A 366 -26.60 24.92 -20.42
CA GLN A 366 -26.71 25.51 -21.76
C GLN A 366 -26.29 26.98 -21.83
N LYS A 367 -26.56 27.77 -20.76
CA LYS A 367 -26.13 29.18 -20.68
C LYS A 367 -24.61 29.31 -20.61
N LEU A 368 -23.92 28.25 -20.16
CA LEU A 368 -22.47 28.13 -20.11
C LEU A 368 -21.87 27.48 -21.36
N GLY A 369 -22.68 27.21 -22.39
CA GLY A 369 -22.25 26.58 -23.62
C GLY A 369 -21.85 25.10 -23.48
N ARG A 370 -22.25 24.43 -22.39
CA ARG A 370 -21.91 23.04 -22.15
C ARG A 370 -22.87 22.10 -22.85
N GLY A 371 -22.35 21.00 -23.40
CA GLY A 371 -23.13 19.99 -24.11
C GLY A 371 -23.71 20.46 -25.46
N THR A 372 -23.39 21.67 -25.90
CA THR A 372 -23.90 22.21 -27.16
C THR A 372 -23.20 21.55 -28.35
N ASN A 373 -24.00 21.19 -29.37
CA ASN A 373 -23.53 20.53 -30.62
C ASN A 373 -22.98 19.12 -30.45
N TYR A 374 -23.25 18.44 -29.33
CA TYR A 374 -22.92 17.02 -29.21
C TYR A 374 -23.73 16.19 -30.20
N GLN A 375 -23.03 15.44 -31.01
CA GLN A 375 -23.66 14.50 -31.98
C GLN A 375 -23.77 13.13 -31.30
N TYR A 376 -25.03 12.73 -31.02
CA TYR A 376 -25.29 11.45 -30.34
C TYR A 376 -25.11 10.27 -31.32
N PRO A 377 -24.09 9.41 -31.12
CA PRO A 377 -23.75 8.37 -32.11
C PRO A 377 -24.88 7.44 -32.47
N HIS A 378 -25.79 7.11 -31.54
CA HIS A 378 -26.94 6.23 -31.83
C HIS A 378 -27.93 6.79 -32.82
N ASN A 379 -27.89 8.07 -33.15
CA ASN A 379 -28.72 8.70 -34.18
C ASN A 379 -28.14 8.57 -35.60
N TYR A 380 -26.95 7.96 -35.73
CA TYR A 380 -26.22 7.86 -36.98
C TYR A 380 -26.05 6.41 -37.45
N PRO A 381 -25.85 6.15 -38.74
CA PRO A 381 -25.59 4.81 -39.25
C PRO A 381 -24.44 4.13 -38.55
N ASN A 382 -24.58 2.84 -38.27
CA ASN A 382 -23.61 2.03 -37.52
C ASN A 382 -23.28 2.58 -36.11
N HIS A 383 -24.14 3.43 -35.54
CA HIS A 383 -23.96 4.07 -34.24
C HIS A 383 -22.63 4.79 -34.09
N TRP A 384 -22.17 5.44 -35.18
CA TRP A 384 -20.92 6.17 -35.21
C TRP A 384 -21.04 7.48 -35.97
N VAL A 385 -20.32 8.51 -35.45
CA VAL A 385 -20.19 9.82 -36.09
C VAL A 385 -18.81 10.40 -35.77
N LYS A 386 -18.20 11.01 -36.77
CA LYS A 386 -16.89 11.64 -36.58
C LYS A 386 -17.08 12.96 -35.88
N GLN A 387 -16.56 13.05 -34.66
CA GLN A 387 -16.47 14.29 -33.87
C GLN A 387 -15.22 14.25 -32.99
N GLN A 388 -14.79 15.38 -32.50
CA GLN A 388 -13.61 15.48 -31.65
C GLN A 388 -13.95 15.06 -30.20
N TYR A 389 -13.17 14.15 -29.64
CA TYR A 389 -13.31 13.70 -28.25
C TYR A 389 -12.15 14.18 -27.36
N LEU A 390 -10.93 14.28 -27.90
CA LEU A 390 -9.79 14.76 -27.16
C LEU A 390 -9.77 16.29 -27.06
N PRO A 391 -9.17 16.85 -26.01
CA PRO A 391 -8.87 18.29 -25.92
C PRO A 391 -8.09 18.81 -27.14
N ASP A 392 -8.22 20.09 -27.43
CA ASP A 392 -7.55 20.71 -28.60
C ASP A 392 -6.03 20.51 -28.58
N THR A 393 -5.42 20.53 -27.41
CA THR A 393 -4.00 20.29 -27.24
C THR A 393 -3.56 18.86 -27.57
N LEU A 394 -4.50 17.91 -27.55
CA LEU A 394 -4.28 16.49 -27.75
C LEU A 394 -5.07 15.92 -28.94
N LYS A 395 -5.66 16.77 -29.79
CA LYS A 395 -6.57 16.33 -30.87
C LYS A 395 -5.96 15.33 -31.85
N HIS A 396 -4.63 15.25 -31.91
CA HIS A 396 -3.89 14.32 -32.76
C HIS A 396 -3.19 13.21 -31.97
N ALA A 397 -3.38 13.15 -30.64
CA ALA A 397 -2.79 12.10 -29.81
C ALA A 397 -3.42 10.74 -30.16
N GLN A 398 -2.59 9.75 -30.24
CA GLN A 398 -2.98 8.37 -30.48
C GLN A 398 -2.27 7.50 -29.45
N TYR A 399 -3.01 6.85 -28.56
CA TYR A 399 -2.47 6.02 -27.48
C TYR A 399 -2.61 4.52 -27.77
N PHE A 400 -3.59 4.13 -28.59
CA PHE A 400 -3.81 2.74 -28.92
C PHE A 400 -3.04 2.39 -30.21
N HIS A 401 -1.96 1.61 -30.03
CA HIS A 401 -1.10 1.12 -31.12
C HIS A 401 -1.19 -0.41 -31.18
N PRO A 402 -2.24 -0.95 -31.85
CA PRO A 402 -2.46 -2.40 -31.86
C PRO A 402 -1.35 -3.14 -32.61
N ASP A 403 -0.69 -4.06 -31.90
CA ASP A 403 0.28 -5.01 -32.45
C ASP A 403 -0.26 -6.45 -32.25
N PRO A 404 -1.16 -6.93 -33.16
CA PRO A 404 -1.95 -8.11 -32.91
C PRO A 404 -1.11 -9.38 -32.92
N THR A 405 -1.22 -10.15 -31.83
CA THR A 405 -0.66 -11.50 -31.70
C THR A 405 -1.76 -12.58 -31.71
N SER A 406 -3.04 -12.17 -31.79
CA SER A 406 -4.19 -13.06 -31.79
C SER A 406 -5.26 -12.60 -32.79
N LYS A 407 -6.17 -13.51 -33.16
CA LYS A 407 -7.32 -13.19 -34.01
C LYS A 407 -8.25 -12.14 -33.38
N PHE A 408 -8.38 -12.13 -32.07
CA PHE A 408 -9.19 -11.15 -31.34
C PHE A 408 -8.60 -9.75 -31.47
N GLU A 409 -7.31 -9.64 -31.22
CA GLU A 409 -6.60 -8.34 -31.30
C GLU A 409 -6.52 -7.82 -32.73
N GLU A 410 -6.39 -8.72 -33.71
CA GLU A 410 -6.49 -8.37 -35.14
C GLU A 410 -7.85 -7.80 -35.48
N ALA A 411 -8.94 -8.42 -34.99
CA ALA A 411 -10.29 -7.90 -35.16
C ALA A 411 -10.47 -6.51 -34.52
N LEU A 412 -9.88 -6.27 -33.36
CA LEU A 412 -9.88 -4.94 -32.74
C LEU A 412 -9.13 -3.91 -33.58
N LYS A 413 -7.97 -4.28 -34.14
CA LYS A 413 -7.19 -3.41 -35.04
C LYS A 413 -8.01 -3.02 -36.28
N GLU A 414 -8.66 -3.97 -36.92
CA GLU A 414 -9.53 -3.70 -38.06
C GLU A 414 -10.74 -2.82 -37.69
N GLN A 415 -11.31 -3.06 -36.51
CA GLN A 415 -12.40 -2.20 -36.00
C GLN A 415 -11.92 -0.78 -35.72
N TYR A 416 -10.74 -0.62 -35.10
CA TYR A 416 -10.15 0.66 -34.83
C TYR A 416 -9.91 1.50 -36.08
N LYS A 417 -9.40 0.87 -37.17
CA LYS A 417 -9.22 1.55 -38.47
C LYS A 417 -10.49 2.14 -39.03
N LYS A 418 -11.66 1.51 -38.78
CA LYS A 418 -12.96 2.01 -39.28
C LYS A 418 -13.41 3.30 -38.59
N PHE A 419 -12.87 3.59 -37.40
CA PHE A 419 -13.22 4.74 -36.57
C PHE A 419 -12.18 5.88 -36.60
N GLN A 420 -11.15 5.75 -37.40
CA GLN A 420 -10.18 6.82 -37.69
C GLN A 420 -10.61 7.63 -38.92
#